data_a17424a192f4f1ef826c3caebff66165
#
_entry.id   a17424a192f4f1ef826c3caebff66165
#
_cell.length_a   1.000
_cell.length_b   1.000
_cell.length_c   1.000
_cell.angle_alpha   90.00
_cell.angle_beta   90.00
_cell.angle_gamma   90.00
#
_symmetry.space_group_name_H-M   'P 1'
#
loop_
_entity.id
_entity.type
_entity.pdbx_description
1 polymer ?
#
loop_
_entity_poly.entity_id
_entity_poly.type
_entity_poly.pdbx_seq_one_letter_code
_entity_poly.pdbx_strand_id
1 'polypeptide(L)'
;VIGGDLLNQIISASFAVKDYEGSYVGVYGACSTMAESMLVGGCMIDGGFADKTVCVTSSHFCSAERQYRFPLEMGTQRTPTAQWTVTGAGGALLSSEGRGPVLESGTFGTVIDMGVSDANNMGAAMAPAASSTICAHFEATKTTPQDYDLILTGDLGMLGKKITLELVRRSGYELEG
;
A
#
# COMPACT_ATOMS: atom_id res chain seq x y z
N VAL A 1 14.03 -8.75 8.61
CA VAL A 1 13.53 -8.06 7.40
C VAL A 1 12.09 -8.48 7.15
N ILE A 2 11.22 -7.52 6.85
CA ILE A 2 9.82 -7.75 6.48
C ILE A 2 9.61 -7.06 5.15
N GLY A 3 9.07 -7.76 4.16
CA GLY A 3 8.84 -7.11 2.89
C GLY A 3 8.42 -8.01 1.75
N GLY A 4 8.27 -7.39 0.61
CA GLY A 4 7.87 -8.05 -0.60
C GLY A 4 8.08 -7.19 -1.83
N ASP A 5 7.43 -7.57 -2.90
CA ASP A 5 7.47 -6.82 -4.14
C ASP A 5 6.08 -6.79 -4.81
N LEU A 6 5.96 -6.03 -5.87
CA LEU A 6 4.71 -5.92 -6.62
C LEU A 6 4.34 -7.22 -7.34
N LEU A 7 5.30 -8.14 -7.54
CA LEU A 7 5.04 -9.45 -8.13
C LEU A 7 4.41 -10.37 -7.08
N ASN A 8 3.28 -10.95 -7.40
CA ASN A 8 2.72 -12.06 -6.63
C ASN A 8 3.77 -13.15 -6.44
N GLN A 9 3.77 -13.84 -5.29
CA GLN A 9 4.78 -14.81 -4.84
C GLN A 9 6.09 -14.17 -4.32
N ILE A 10 6.27 -12.85 -4.40
CA ILE A 10 7.40 -12.09 -3.85
C ILE A 10 8.78 -12.67 -4.20
N ILE A 11 8.91 -13.18 -5.43
CA ILE A 11 10.13 -13.87 -5.88
C ILE A 11 11.34 -12.95 -5.82
N SER A 12 11.22 -11.71 -6.30
CA SER A 12 12.33 -10.75 -6.33
C SER A 12 12.84 -10.44 -4.92
N ALA A 13 11.92 -10.18 -3.99
CA ALA A 13 12.26 -9.92 -2.59
C ALA A 13 12.91 -11.14 -1.93
N SER A 14 12.38 -12.35 -2.19
CA SER A 14 12.94 -13.60 -1.65
C SER A 14 14.37 -13.86 -2.16
N PHE A 15 14.63 -13.62 -3.44
CA PHE A 15 15.99 -13.74 -4.00
C PHE A 15 16.92 -12.64 -3.48
N ALA A 16 16.44 -11.43 -3.27
CA ALA A 16 17.24 -10.34 -2.75
C ALA A 16 17.77 -10.61 -1.33
N VAL A 17 17.01 -11.35 -0.52
CA VAL A 17 17.38 -11.65 0.87
C VAL A 17 18.02 -13.03 1.05
N LYS A 18 18.24 -13.80 -0.02
CA LYS A 18 18.76 -15.18 0.09
C LYS A 18 20.13 -15.29 0.77
N ASP A 19 20.96 -14.27 0.63
CA ASP A 19 22.31 -14.20 1.21
C ASP A 19 22.34 -13.37 2.51
N TYR A 20 21.16 -12.98 3.02
CA TYR A 20 21.02 -12.25 4.28
C TYR A 20 20.93 -13.22 5.45
N GLU A 21 21.79 -13.04 6.45
CA GLU A 21 21.86 -13.95 7.61
C GLU A 21 20.76 -13.74 8.66
N GLY A 22 19.82 -12.81 8.43
CA GLY A 22 18.75 -12.50 9.36
C GLY A 22 17.42 -13.17 8.97
N SER A 23 16.44 -13.06 9.86
CA SER A 23 15.08 -13.55 9.61
C SER A 23 14.38 -12.72 8.53
N TYR A 24 13.63 -13.38 7.66
CA TYR A 24 12.80 -12.75 6.63
C TYR A 24 11.35 -13.18 6.74
N VAL A 25 10.47 -12.22 6.72
CA VAL A 25 9.01 -12.41 6.64
C VAL A 25 8.54 -11.80 5.32
N GLY A 26 8.10 -12.66 4.41
CA GLY A 26 7.53 -12.22 3.13
C GLY A 26 6.06 -11.82 3.30
N VAL A 27 5.71 -10.64 2.79
CA VAL A 27 4.35 -10.10 2.78
C VAL A 27 3.96 -9.68 1.37
N TYR A 28 2.68 -9.74 1.06
CA TYR A 28 2.18 -9.34 -0.25
C TYR A 28 0.82 -8.66 -0.17
N GLY A 29 0.81 -7.37 -0.39
CA GLY A 29 -0.37 -6.54 -0.57
C GLY A 29 -0.32 -5.73 -1.87
N ALA A 30 0.49 -6.16 -2.86
CA ALA A 30 0.76 -5.41 -4.08
C ALA A 30 1.14 -3.96 -3.77
N CYS A 31 0.28 -2.99 -4.09
CA CYS A 31 0.54 -1.56 -3.83
C CYS A 31 0.61 -1.23 -2.32
N SER A 32 0.03 -2.04 -1.44
CA SER A 32 0.05 -1.82 0.01
C SER A 32 1.21 -2.52 0.73
N THR A 33 2.07 -3.24 0.03
CA THR A 33 3.16 -4.04 0.64
C THR A 33 4.05 -3.24 1.59
N MET A 34 4.36 -1.97 1.28
CA MET A 34 5.16 -1.14 2.18
C MET A 34 4.42 -0.83 3.49
N ALA A 35 3.16 -0.41 3.39
CA ALA A 35 2.33 -0.14 4.56
C ALA A 35 2.10 -1.40 5.41
N GLU A 36 1.84 -2.53 4.76
CA GLU A 36 1.71 -3.84 5.40
C GLU A 36 3.00 -4.24 6.12
N SER A 37 4.16 -4.09 5.48
CA SER A 37 5.47 -4.35 6.08
C SER A 37 5.70 -3.50 7.33
N MET A 38 5.36 -2.21 7.27
CA MET A 38 5.50 -1.29 8.41
C MET A 38 4.53 -1.63 9.54
N LEU A 39 3.30 -2.00 9.25
CA LEU A 39 2.32 -2.43 10.25
C LEU A 39 2.80 -3.69 10.97
N VAL A 40 3.18 -4.72 10.22
CA VAL A 40 3.70 -5.98 10.81
C VAL A 40 4.98 -5.71 11.60
N GLY A 41 5.90 -4.90 11.04
CA GLY A 41 7.14 -4.51 11.71
C GLY A 41 6.92 -3.74 13.01
N GLY A 42 5.99 -2.80 12.99
CA GLY A 42 5.57 -2.06 14.18
C GLY A 42 4.98 -2.96 15.26
N CYS A 43 4.08 -3.87 14.87
CA CYS A 43 3.51 -4.86 15.80
C CYS A 43 4.58 -5.77 16.41
N MET A 44 5.59 -6.17 15.64
CA MET A 44 6.69 -7.01 16.16
C MET A 44 7.56 -6.26 17.17
N ILE A 45 7.80 -4.97 16.97
CA ILE A 45 8.56 -4.14 17.89
C ILE A 45 7.73 -3.88 19.16
N ASP A 46 6.49 -3.44 19.00
CA ASP A 46 5.58 -3.13 20.11
C ASP A 46 5.29 -4.38 20.97
N GLY A 47 5.16 -5.54 20.33
CA GLY A 47 5.02 -6.84 21.01
C GLY A 47 6.29 -7.40 21.64
N GLY A 48 7.45 -6.73 21.49
CA GLY A 48 8.71 -7.17 22.05
C GLY A 48 9.36 -8.36 21.34
N PHE A 49 8.93 -8.68 20.11
CA PHE A 49 9.51 -9.76 19.31
C PHE A 49 10.77 -9.33 18.54
N ALA A 50 10.97 -8.04 18.37
CA ALA A 50 12.14 -7.47 17.71
C ALA A 50 12.43 -6.06 18.24
N ASP A 51 13.69 -5.70 18.36
CA ASP A 51 14.10 -4.32 18.69
C ASP A 51 14.11 -3.42 17.45
N LYS A 52 14.37 -4.03 16.29
CA LYS A 52 14.43 -3.34 15.00
C LYS A 52 13.87 -4.22 13.89
N THR A 53 13.14 -3.59 12.96
CA THR A 53 12.67 -4.24 11.74
C THR A 53 13.03 -3.40 10.53
N VAL A 54 13.48 -4.05 9.47
CA VAL A 54 13.69 -3.41 8.16
C VAL A 54 12.51 -3.77 7.28
N CYS A 55 11.75 -2.76 6.88
CA CYS A 55 10.59 -2.90 6.00
C CYS A 55 11.01 -2.52 4.58
N VAL A 56 10.77 -3.40 3.60
CA VAL A 56 11.20 -3.20 2.23
C VAL A 56 10.13 -3.56 1.23
N THR A 57 10.09 -2.83 0.13
CA THR A 57 9.26 -3.18 -1.03
C THR A 57 9.98 -2.80 -2.32
N SER A 58 9.65 -3.50 -3.39
CA SER A 58 10.24 -3.22 -4.70
C SER A 58 9.25 -3.46 -5.83
N SER A 59 9.58 -2.92 -6.98
CA SER A 59 8.85 -3.12 -8.22
C SER A 59 9.81 -3.13 -9.40
N HIS A 60 9.48 -3.88 -10.45
CA HIS A 60 10.24 -3.92 -11.69
C HIS A 60 9.32 -4.16 -12.89
N PHE A 61 9.71 -3.62 -14.03
CA PHE A 61 8.85 -3.63 -15.23
C PHE A 61 8.62 -5.03 -15.80
N CYS A 62 9.67 -5.86 -15.87
CA CYS A 62 9.67 -7.08 -16.69
C CYS A 62 8.52 -8.05 -16.39
N SER A 63 8.13 -8.22 -15.15
CA SER A 63 7.03 -9.12 -14.77
C SER A 63 6.04 -8.47 -13.80
N ALA A 64 6.51 -7.75 -12.79
CA ALA A 64 5.65 -7.21 -11.75
C ALA A 64 4.72 -6.12 -12.27
N GLU A 65 5.26 -5.10 -12.92
CA GLU A 65 4.48 -3.93 -13.34
C GLU A 65 3.59 -4.22 -14.56
N ARG A 66 4.02 -5.09 -15.47
CA ARG A 66 3.28 -5.39 -16.70
C ARG A 66 1.88 -5.92 -16.43
N GLN A 67 1.68 -6.67 -15.37
CA GLN A 67 0.37 -7.21 -15.02
C GLN A 67 -0.64 -6.14 -14.56
N TYR A 68 -0.19 -4.92 -14.28
CA TYR A 68 -1.03 -3.80 -13.82
C TYR A 68 -1.14 -2.68 -14.86
N ARG A 69 -0.46 -2.80 -16.01
CA ARG A 69 -0.47 -1.79 -17.08
C ARG A 69 -1.30 -2.26 -18.26
N PHE A 70 -2.60 -2.09 -18.19
CA PHE A 70 -3.52 -2.43 -19.27
C PHE A 70 -4.10 -1.19 -19.93
N PRO A 71 -4.35 -1.24 -21.27
CA PRO A 71 -3.81 -2.19 -22.25
C PRO A 71 -2.33 -1.89 -22.55
N LEU A 72 -1.48 -2.93 -22.61
CA LEU A 72 -0.03 -2.79 -22.87
C LEU A 72 0.25 -2.20 -24.24
N GLU A 73 -0.57 -2.51 -25.23
CA GLU A 73 -0.44 -2.05 -26.62
C GLU A 73 -0.62 -0.54 -26.77
N MET A 74 -1.30 0.08 -25.80
CA MET A 74 -1.55 1.54 -25.78
C MET A 74 -0.62 2.28 -24.82
N GLY A 75 0.54 1.75 -24.52
CA GLY A 75 1.46 2.17 -23.45
C GLY A 75 1.87 3.63 -23.40
N THR A 76 1.58 4.41 -24.45
CA THR A 76 1.86 5.86 -24.50
C THR A 76 0.63 6.72 -24.19
N GLN A 77 -0.57 6.16 -24.19
CA GLN A 77 -1.83 6.89 -23.94
C GLN A 77 -2.44 6.44 -22.61
N ARG A 78 -2.57 7.37 -21.69
CA ARG A 78 -3.27 7.14 -20.44
C ARG A 78 -4.76 7.35 -20.60
N THR A 79 -5.54 6.31 -20.33
CA THR A 79 -6.97 6.45 -20.10
C THR A 79 -7.22 7.01 -18.69
N PRO A 80 -8.41 7.57 -18.41
CA PRO A 80 -8.76 8.02 -17.05
C PRO A 80 -8.75 6.91 -15.98
N THR A 81 -8.79 5.66 -16.41
CA THR A 81 -8.76 4.46 -15.55
C THR A 81 -7.35 3.89 -15.40
N ALA A 82 -6.36 4.38 -16.17
CA ALA A 82 -5.01 3.83 -16.17
C ALA A 82 -4.29 4.14 -14.87
N GLN A 83 -3.53 3.16 -14.42
CA GLN A 83 -2.55 3.27 -13.34
C GLN A 83 -1.15 3.35 -13.89
N TRP A 84 -0.24 3.93 -13.11
CA TRP A 84 1.15 4.06 -13.51
C TRP A 84 2.07 3.52 -12.44
N THR A 85 2.54 2.32 -12.66
CA THR A 85 3.54 1.69 -11.81
C THR A 85 4.93 2.30 -12.06
N VAL A 86 5.77 2.33 -11.04
CA VAL A 86 7.13 2.87 -11.09
C VAL A 86 8.13 1.79 -10.70
N THR A 87 9.16 1.60 -11.52
CA THR A 87 10.28 0.72 -11.17
C THR A 87 11.10 1.35 -10.06
N GLY A 88 11.31 0.63 -8.98
CA GLY A 88 12.07 1.13 -7.85
C GLY A 88 12.01 0.23 -6.64
N ALA A 89 12.68 0.66 -5.60
CA ALA A 89 12.62 0.02 -4.29
C ALA A 89 12.60 1.09 -3.20
N GLY A 90 11.93 0.77 -2.10
CA GLY A 90 11.89 1.61 -0.92
C GLY A 90 12.12 0.77 0.34
N GLY A 91 12.67 1.40 1.37
CA GLY A 91 12.88 0.75 2.64
C GLY A 91 12.78 1.73 3.81
N ALA A 92 12.36 1.20 4.96
CA ALA A 92 12.34 1.92 6.22
C ALA A 92 12.90 1.02 7.33
N LEU A 93 13.69 1.61 8.20
CA LEU A 93 14.12 0.98 9.45
C LEU A 93 13.20 1.47 10.57
N LEU A 94 12.48 0.56 11.18
CA LEU A 94 11.72 0.82 12.40
C LEU A 94 12.55 0.37 13.62
N SER A 95 12.47 1.16 14.69
CA SER A 95 13.15 0.88 15.96
C SER A 95 12.33 1.43 17.11
N SER A 96 12.37 0.77 18.26
CA SER A 96 11.79 1.29 19.51
C SER A 96 12.51 2.53 20.03
N GLU A 97 13.75 2.75 19.60
CA GLU A 97 14.59 3.87 20.01
C GLU A 97 15.19 4.58 18.79
N GLY A 98 15.37 5.89 18.88
CA GLY A 98 16.00 6.65 17.82
C GLY A 98 15.48 8.07 17.68
N ARG A 99 15.93 8.73 16.59
CA ARG A 99 15.44 10.03 16.16
C ARG A 99 14.94 9.91 14.73
N GLY A 100 13.73 10.37 14.48
CA GLY A 100 13.13 10.34 13.15
C GLY A 100 11.62 10.46 13.21
N PRO A 101 10.93 10.26 12.09
CA PRO A 101 9.48 10.14 12.06
C PRO A 101 9.01 8.99 12.96
N VAL A 102 7.87 9.18 13.60
CA VAL A 102 7.26 8.19 14.49
C VAL A 102 6.11 7.49 13.79
N LEU A 103 6.07 6.17 13.86
CA LEU A 103 4.90 5.38 13.49
C LEU A 103 3.96 5.34 14.72
N GLU A 104 2.97 6.24 14.72
CA GLU A 104 2.09 6.43 15.87
C GLU A 104 0.98 5.39 15.96
N SER A 105 0.41 5.04 14.82
CA SER A 105 -0.73 4.12 14.75
C SER A 105 -0.80 3.43 13.40
N GLY A 106 -1.58 2.36 13.35
CA GLY A 106 -1.85 1.66 12.11
C GLY A 106 -3.17 0.90 12.17
N THR A 107 -3.81 0.74 11.03
CA THR A 107 -5.10 0.07 10.90
C THR A 107 -5.03 -0.98 9.80
N PHE A 108 -5.32 -2.22 10.13
CA PHE A 108 -5.51 -3.26 9.13
C PHE A 108 -6.89 -3.12 8.49
N GLY A 109 -6.91 -2.97 7.17
CA GLY A 109 -8.16 -2.95 6.41
C GLY A 109 -8.77 -4.34 6.26
N THR A 110 -10.00 -4.36 5.75
CA THR A 110 -10.70 -5.59 5.39
C THR A 110 -10.73 -5.77 3.88
N VAL A 111 -10.88 -7.01 3.43
CA VAL A 111 -11.11 -7.30 2.00
C VAL A 111 -12.50 -6.83 1.61
N ILE A 112 -12.56 -5.99 0.59
CA ILE A 112 -13.82 -5.48 0.02
C ILE A 112 -13.89 -5.92 -1.44
N ASP A 113 -14.91 -6.66 -1.80
CA ASP A 113 -15.22 -7.05 -3.17
C ASP A 113 -16.58 -6.47 -3.58
N MET A 114 -16.58 -5.59 -4.57
CA MET A 114 -17.79 -5.00 -5.16
C MET A 114 -18.14 -5.62 -6.52
N GLY A 115 -17.53 -6.76 -6.86
CA GLY A 115 -17.80 -7.46 -8.11
C GLY A 115 -17.25 -6.76 -9.35
N VAL A 116 -16.27 -5.88 -9.22
CA VAL A 116 -15.65 -5.21 -10.37
C VAL A 116 -14.71 -6.18 -11.07
N SER A 117 -15.03 -6.54 -12.31
CA SER A 117 -14.29 -7.52 -13.11
C SER A 117 -13.54 -6.92 -14.30
N ASP A 118 -13.63 -5.62 -14.52
CA ASP A 118 -12.94 -4.92 -15.63
C ASP A 118 -11.47 -4.69 -15.27
N ALA A 119 -10.58 -5.46 -15.90
CA ALA A 119 -9.13 -5.33 -15.71
C ALA A 119 -8.56 -3.96 -16.14
N ASN A 120 -9.29 -3.20 -16.98
CA ASN A 120 -8.88 -1.86 -17.37
C ASN A 120 -9.31 -0.77 -16.36
N ASN A 121 -10.04 -1.14 -15.32
CA ASN A 121 -10.55 -0.22 -14.30
C ASN A 121 -10.29 -0.74 -12.88
N MET A 122 -9.04 -1.02 -12.59
CA MET A 122 -8.62 -1.52 -11.28
C MET A 122 -8.85 -0.50 -10.15
N GLY A 123 -8.82 0.80 -10.48
CA GLY A 123 -9.13 1.86 -9.52
C GLY A 123 -10.53 1.76 -8.94
N ALA A 124 -11.52 1.37 -9.74
CA ALA A 124 -12.89 1.14 -9.26
C ALA A 124 -12.98 -0.06 -8.31
N ALA A 125 -12.15 -1.09 -8.50
CA ALA A 125 -12.06 -2.23 -7.59
C ALA A 125 -11.36 -1.87 -6.26
N MET A 126 -10.35 -1.00 -6.31
CA MET A 126 -9.54 -0.64 -5.13
C MET A 126 -10.15 0.49 -4.29
N ALA A 127 -10.90 1.41 -4.90
CA ALA A 127 -11.45 2.57 -4.22
C ALA A 127 -12.35 2.24 -3.01
N PRO A 128 -13.23 1.21 -3.05
CA PRO A 128 -14.01 0.81 -1.89
C PRO A 128 -13.15 0.33 -0.71
N ALA A 129 -12.10 -0.44 -0.97
CA ALA A 129 -11.19 -0.91 0.07
C ALA A 129 -10.38 0.24 0.67
N ALA A 130 -9.88 1.16 -0.17
CA ALA A 130 -9.17 2.36 0.28
C ALA A 130 -10.07 3.23 1.17
N SER A 131 -11.29 3.55 0.72
CA SER A 131 -12.23 4.36 1.50
C SER A 131 -12.63 3.71 2.81
N SER A 132 -12.89 2.40 2.81
CA SER A 132 -13.21 1.65 4.02
C SER A 132 -12.09 1.71 5.05
N THR A 133 -10.84 1.50 4.62
CA THR A 133 -9.68 1.53 5.52
C THR A 133 -9.42 2.94 6.07
N ILE A 134 -9.55 3.98 5.23
CA ILE A 134 -9.40 5.38 5.66
C ILE A 134 -10.44 5.72 6.73
N CYS A 135 -11.71 5.41 6.48
CA CYS A 135 -12.78 5.68 7.45
C CYS A 135 -12.59 4.90 8.75
N ALA A 136 -12.25 3.61 8.66
CA ALA A 136 -11.97 2.79 9.82
C ALA A 136 -10.78 3.33 10.65
N HIS A 137 -9.77 3.87 9.98
CA HIS A 137 -8.64 4.51 10.65
C HIS A 137 -9.08 5.75 11.44
N PHE A 138 -9.84 6.66 10.84
CA PHE A 138 -10.37 7.83 11.55
C PHE A 138 -11.23 7.45 12.75
N GLU A 139 -12.09 6.44 12.59
CA GLU A 139 -12.93 5.94 13.69
C GLU A 139 -12.11 5.34 14.83
N ALA A 140 -11.13 4.51 14.51
CA ALA A 140 -10.30 3.81 15.51
C ALA A 140 -9.37 4.77 16.27
N THR A 141 -8.76 5.72 15.56
CA THR A 141 -7.81 6.68 16.14
C THR A 141 -8.50 7.94 16.72
N LYS A 142 -9.80 8.12 16.45
CA LYS A 142 -10.56 9.33 16.80
C LYS A 142 -10.01 10.59 16.15
N THR A 143 -9.46 10.45 14.94
CA THR A 143 -8.94 11.54 14.12
C THR A 143 -9.91 11.91 13.00
N THR A 144 -9.60 13.00 12.33
CA THR A 144 -10.33 13.54 11.19
C THR A 144 -9.36 13.82 10.03
N PRO A 145 -9.82 14.05 8.81
CA PRO A 145 -8.93 14.42 7.70
C PRO A 145 -8.01 15.62 8.00
N GLN A 146 -8.45 16.56 8.83
CA GLN A 146 -7.71 17.77 9.19
C GLN A 146 -6.51 17.51 10.11
N ASP A 147 -6.43 16.32 10.70
CA ASP A 147 -5.29 15.90 11.52
C ASP A 147 -4.09 15.40 10.66
N TYR A 148 -4.27 15.34 9.34
CA TYR A 148 -3.28 14.82 8.40
C TYR A 148 -2.92 15.86 7.35
N ASP A 149 -1.64 16.16 7.20
CA ASP A 149 -1.12 17.01 6.12
C ASP A 149 -1.17 16.31 4.76
N LEU A 150 -1.10 14.98 4.75
CA LEU A 150 -1.09 14.20 3.52
C LEU A 150 -1.61 12.78 3.76
N ILE A 151 -2.50 12.33 2.86
CA ILE A 151 -2.98 10.94 2.81
C ILE A 151 -2.57 10.35 1.47
N LEU A 152 -1.75 9.30 1.50
CA LEU A 152 -1.27 8.61 0.31
C LEU A 152 -1.96 7.25 0.18
N THR A 153 -2.35 6.91 -1.04
CA THR A 153 -2.85 5.59 -1.42
C THR A 153 -1.95 4.98 -2.50
N GLY A 154 -2.17 3.71 -2.82
CA GLY A 154 -1.71 3.16 -4.09
C GLY A 154 -2.32 3.97 -5.26
N ASP A 155 -1.76 3.85 -6.46
CA ASP A 155 -2.30 4.56 -7.63
C ASP A 155 -3.69 4.03 -7.99
N LEU A 156 -4.70 4.80 -7.63
CA LEU A 156 -6.11 4.51 -7.92
C LEU A 156 -6.52 4.96 -9.33
N GLY A 157 -5.62 5.63 -10.05
CA GLY A 157 -5.97 6.37 -11.25
C GLY A 157 -6.92 7.55 -10.97
N MET A 158 -7.21 8.34 -11.98
CA MET A 158 -8.08 9.51 -11.82
C MET A 158 -9.52 9.13 -11.41
N LEU A 159 -10.05 8.04 -11.98
CA LEU A 159 -11.40 7.59 -11.68
C LEU A 159 -11.49 6.98 -10.27
N GLY A 160 -10.54 6.11 -9.89
CA GLY A 160 -10.51 5.51 -8.56
C GLY A 160 -10.35 6.56 -7.45
N LYS A 161 -9.53 7.60 -7.67
CA LYS A 161 -9.43 8.75 -6.75
C LYS A 161 -10.79 9.41 -6.54
N LYS A 162 -11.51 9.74 -7.63
CA LYS A 162 -12.84 10.36 -7.53
C LYS A 162 -13.84 9.49 -6.77
N ILE A 163 -13.82 8.18 -7.03
CA ILE A 163 -14.71 7.23 -6.33
C ILE A 163 -14.37 7.21 -4.84
N THR A 164 -13.09 7.14 -4.48
CA THR A 164 -12.64 7.14 -3.08
C THR A 164 -13.10 8.40 -2.35
N LEU A 165 -12.87 9.58 -2.92
CA LEU A 165 -13.30 10.85 -2.33
C LEU A 165 -14.83 10.87 -2.08
N GLU A 166 -15.62 10.41 -3.05
CA GLU A 166 -17.07 10.35 -2.91
C GLU A 166 -17.51 9.34 -1.83
N LEU A 167 -16.88 8.17 -1.76
CA LEU A 167 -17.20 7.16 -0.74
C LEU A 167 -16.86 7.64 0.67
N VAL A 168 -15.70 8.27 0.85
CA VAL A 168 -15.29 8.86 2.13
C VAL A 168 -16.23 9.99 2.53
N ARG A 169 -16.65 10.85 1.56
CA ARG A 169 -17.65 11.91 1.80
C ARG A 169 -18.99 11.34 2.27
N ARG A 170 -19.47 10.26 1.67
CA ARG A 170 -20.70 9.56 2.12
C ARG A 170 -20.60 8.99 3.52
N SER A 171 -19.40 8.68 3.97
CA SER A 171 -19.13 8.23 5.35
C SER A 171 -18.98 9.39 6.35
N GLY A 172 -19.17 10.63 5.90
CA GLY A 172 -19.17 11.82 6.76
C GLY A 172 -17.81 12.50 6.93
N TYR A 173 -16.81 12.13 6.12
CA TYR A 173 -15.49 12.78 6.13
C TYR A 173 -15.24 13.49 4.79
N GLU A 174 -14.57 14.61 4.82
CA GLU A 174 -14.23 15.37 3.63
C GLU A 174 -12.71 15.39 3.42
N LEU A 175 -12.25 14.74 2.33
CA LEU A 175 -10.86 14.77 1.90
C LEU A 175 -10.71 15.84 0.81
N GLU A 176 -9.68 16.67 0.92
CA GLU A 176 -9.28 17.57 -0.15
C GLU A 176 -8.50 16.77 -1.22
N GLY A 177 -8.86 16.96 -2.50
CA GLY A 177 -8.35 16.15 -3.60
C GLY A 177 -7.24 16.79 -4.43
#